data_981f3db9657f7f8678054d2a4c30de4c
#
_entry.id   981f3db9657f7f8678054d2a4c30de4c
#
_cell.length_a   1.000
_cell.length_b   1.000
_cell.length_c   1.000
_cell.angle_alpha   90.00
_cell.angle_beta   90.00
_cell.angle_gamma   90.00
#
_symmetry.space_group_name_H-M   'P 1'
#
loop_
_entity.id
_entity.type
_entity.pdbx_description
1 polymer ?
#
loop_
_entity_poly.entity_id
_entity_poly.type
_entity_poly.pdbx_seq_one_letter_code
_entity_poly.pdbx_strand_id
1 'polypeptide(L)'
;LSHEFVVKNMTSKPILQEKSSIHIIFWICAAEVLTMQGVFTFSSMLPFFFAEWKLDSVDAGWISGIYYGFYMISVIILVSLTDWIDAKKIYITSVLITLFSCVGFALFVEGYWTAMLFRALGGIGLAGTYMPGLKALTDRLSGTSRIRATSFYTSSFGIGSAFSFLIGGYVLDWFPWETAFWIAGFCALLALLIVWKVLESLPNQVGPRSGLRSLDMRPVLRNLDSMAWIACYSTHNYELFAFRSWIIAYLAFALSGASEYLYIQPSTIVFFGVLLGMPSSVIGNELAMRFGRIRIVFTIMLISSVLAVLVGNSFDLVPPLLIALILVYGCFVTGESASITTGVIESAPKENRGVTMAVHSSIGFIGSFLGPIGFGLVLNTFGGHNSSQAWFWAFASTGFVLLLGPILFLILRTVKKT
;
A
#
# COMPACT_ATOMS: atom_id res chain seq x y z
N LEU A 1 -41.27 41.69 22.52
CA LEU A 1 -41.96 40.62 21.77
C LEU A 1 -41.54 40.70 20.28
N SER A 2 -40.42 40.17 19.84
CA SER A 2 -40.13 39.80 18.43
C SER A 2 -38.65 39.56 18.12
N HIS A 3 -37.89 38.88 18.98
CA HIS A 3 -36.52 38.48 18.66
C HIS A 3 -36.17 37.01 18.98
N GLU A 4 -37.15 36.15 19.28
CA GLU A 4 -36.93 34.75 19.67
C GLU A 4 -37.37 33.70 18.64
N PHE A 5 -37.66 34.05 17.39
CA PHE A 5 -38.27 33.12 16.43
C PHE A 5 -37.40 32.75 15.20
N VAL A 6 -36.13 33.13 15.15
CA VAL A 6 -35.28 32.82 13.95
C VAL A 6 -34.13 31.85 14.24
N VAL A 7 -33.90 31.35 15.43
CA VAL A 7 -32.76 30.44 15.75
C VAL A 7 -33.18 28.96 15.84
N LYS A 8 -34.34 28.57 15.36
CA LYS A 8 -34.84 27.20 15.56
C LYS A 8 -35.06 26.41 14.25
N ASN A 9 -34.18 26.49 13.27
CA ASN A 9 -34.22 25.59 12.11
C ASN A 9 -32.84 25.37 11.44
N MET A 10 -31.75 25.33 12.19
CA MET A 10 -30.58 24.56 11.81
C MET A 10 -30.68 23.17 12.43
N THR A 11 -31.65 22.39 11.98
CA THR A 11 -31.75 20.99 12.35
C THR A 11 -30.54 20.28 11.79
N SER A 12 -29.59 19.92 12.66
CA SER A 12 -28.62 18.88 12.47
C SER A 12 -29.26 17.71 11.71
N LYS A 13 -28.75 17.38 10.51
CA LYS A 13 -29.12 16.14 9.81
C LYS A 13 -29.06 14.99 10.82
N PRO A 14 -30.03 14.08 10.84
CA PRO A 14 -30.08 13.01 11.82
C PRO A 14 -28.77 12.23 11.77
N ILE A 15 -28.10 12.16 12.93
CA ILE A 15 -27.00 11.26 13.19
C ILE A 15 -27.50 9.87 12.79
N LEU A 16 -26.89 9.26 11.77
CA LEU A 16 -27.21 7.90 11.36
C LEU A 16 -27.17 7.02 12.62
N GLN A 17 -28.25 6.32 12.91
CA GLN A 17 -28.30 5.44 14.08
C GLN A 17 -27.10 4.50 14.06
N GLU A 18 -26.55 4.12 15.19
CA GLU A 18 -25.31 3.34 15.32
C GLU A 18 -25.31 2.07 14.45
N LYS A 19 -26.46 1.39 14.30
CA LYS A 19 -26.65 0.26 13.40
C LYS A 19 -26.42 0.61 11.93
N SER A 20 -26.84 1.78 11.49
CA SER A 20 -26.61 2.27 10.11
C SER A 20 -25.13 2.57 9.87
N SER A 21 -24.42 3.10 10.86
CA SER A 21 -22.98 3.37 10.77
C SER A 21 -22.16 2.08 10.61
N ILE A 22 -22.46 1.04 11.38
CA ILE A 22 -21.77 -0.27 11.27
C ILE A 22 -21.99 -0.89 9.89
N HIS A 23 -23.22 -0.80 9.37
CA HIS A 23 -23.54 -1.32 8.04
C HIS A 23 -22.69 -0.63 6.94
N ILE A 24 -22.62 0.70 6.95
CA ILE A 24 -21.83 1.45 5.97
C ILE A 24 -20.34 1.09 6.10
N ILE A 25 -19.79 1.05 7.33
CA ILE A 25 -18.39 0.69 7.57
C ILE A 25 -18.10 -0.70 6.99
N PHE A 26 -18.90 -1.70 7.33
CA PHE A 26 -18.71 -3.08 6.86
C PHE A 26 -18.66 -3.17 5.33
N TRP A 27 -19.67 -2.62 4.65
CA TRP A 27 -19.75 -2.74 3.19
C TRP A 27 -18.67 -1.95 2.45
N ILE A 28 -18.27 -0.77 2.96
CA ILE A 28 -17.22 0.01 2.31
C ILE A 28 -15.83 -0.60 2.58
N CYS A 29 -15.60 -1.20 3.75
CA CYS A 29 -14.42 -2.02 4.00
C CYS A 29 -14.39 -3.26 3.10
N ALA A 30 -15.53 -3.93 2.91
CA ALA A 30 -15.64 -5.04 1.96
C ALA A 30 -15.35 -4.59 0.51
N ALA A 31 -15.86 -3.44 0.10
CA ALA A 31 -15.57 -2.88 -1.22
C ALA A 31 -14.06 -2.61 -1.39
N GLU A 32 -13.37 -2.11 -0.36
CA GLU A 32 -11.91 -1.92 -0.41
C GLU A 32 -11.17 -3.26 -0.56
N VAL A 33 -11.52 -4.28 0.24
CA VAL A 33 -10.94 -5.63 0.08
C VAL A 33 -11.14 -6.16 -1.34
N LEU A 34 -12.32 -5.93 -1.94
CA LEU A 34 -12.64 -6.37 -3.30
C LEU A 34 -11.83 -5.61 -4.36
N THR A 35 -11.63 -4.30 -4.21
CA THR A 35 -10.83 -3.51 -5.17
C THR A 35 -9.34 -3.84 -5.13
N MET A 36 -8.86 -4.41 -4.02
CA MET A 36 -7.45 -4.78 -3.85
C MET A 36 -7.05 -6.06 -4.59
N GLN A 37 -8.00 -6.86 -5.11
CA GLN A 37 -7.69 -8.20 -5.63
C GLN A 37 -6.73 -8.20 -6.84
N GLY A 38 -6.68 -7.15 -7.64
CA GLY A 38 -5.75 -7.02 -8.77
C GLY A 38 -4.35 -6.47 -8.40
N VAL A 39 -4.13 -6.01 -7.16
CA VAL A 39 -2.92 -5.26 -6.79
C VAL A 39 -1.66 -6.15 -6.84
N PHE A 40 -1.71 -7.30 -6.19
CA PHE A 40 -0.57 -8.21 -6.06
C PHE A 40 -0.69 -9.48 -6.93
N THR A 41 -1.73 -9.59 -7.75
CA THR A 41 -1.97 -10.74 -8.65
C THR A 41 -0.77 -10.97 -9.58
N PHE A 42 -0.19 -9.91 -10.20
CA PHE A 42 1.01 -10.05 -11.03
C PHE A 42 2.19 -10.59 -10.21
N SER A 43 2.45 -10.01 -9.02
CA SER A 43 3.56 -10.44 -8.16
C SER A 43 3.39 -11.87 -7.63
N SER A 44 2.14 -12.31 -7.41
CA SER A 44 1.86 -13.69 -6.98
C SER A 44 2.09 -14.74 -8.05
N MET A 45 2.05 -14.34 -9.32
CA MET A 45 2.27 -15.18 -10.50
C MET A 45 3.62 -14.92 -11.17
N LEU A 46 4.51 -14.14 -10.56
CA LEU A 46 5.76 -13.71 -11.18
C LEU A 46 6.63 -14.87 -11.68
N PRO A 47 6.79 -16.00 -10.96
CA PRO A 47 7.54 -17.16 -11.49
C PRO A 47 6.98 -17.69 -12.80
N PHE A 48 5.67 -17.69 -12.97
CA PHE A 48 5.01 -18.09 -14.21
C PHE A 48 5.31 -17.11 -15.35
N PHE A 49 5.23 -15.80 -15.12
CA PHE A 49 5.45 -14.78 -16.14
C PHE A 49 6.92 -14.68 -16.59
N PHE A 50 7.88 -15.06 -15.76
CA PHE A 50 9.26 -15.22 -16.20
C PHE A 50 9.39 -16.22 -17.36
N ALA A 51 8.71 -17.33 -17.28
CA ALA A 51 8.74 -18.36 -18.32
C ALA A 51 7.86 -17.99 -19.53
N GLU A 52 6.63 -17.56 -19.28
CA GLU A 52 5.60 -17.31 -20.29
C GLU A 52 5.96 -16.15 -21.20
N TRP A 53 6.37 -15.01 -20.62
CA TRP A 53 6.71 -13.80 -21.37
C TRP A 53 8.21 -13.57 -21.53
N LYS A 54 9.02 -14.52 -21.09
CA LYS A 54 10.50 -14.44 -21.11
C LYS A 54 11.01 -13.12 -20.51
N LEU A 55 10.39 -12.68 -19.42
CA LEU A 55 10.78 -11.46 -18.73
C LEU A 55 12.14 -11.64 -18.08
N ASP A 56 12.97 -10.61 -18.14
CA ASP A 56 14.09 -10.50 -17.23
C ASP A 56 13.66 -9.86 -15.89
N SER A 57 14.61 -9.79 -14.95
CA SER A 57 14.30 -9.23 -13.62
C SER A 57 14.05 -7.72 -13.66
N VAL A 58 14.59 -7.00 -14.66
CA VAL A 58 14.36 -5.56 -14.83
C VAL A 58 12.93 -5.33 -15.32
N ASP A 59 12.48 -6.10 -16.31
CA ASP A 59 11.13 -6.03 -16.85
C ASP A 59 10.08 -6.29 -15.76
N ALA A 60 10.28 -7.35 -14.98
CA ALA A 60 9.40 -7.70 -13.87
C ALA A 60 9.33 -6.60 -12.79
N GLY A 61 10.48 -5.99 -12.50
CA GLY A 61 10.58 -4.85 -11.60
C GLY A 61 9.79 -3.65 -12.09
N TRP A 62 9.88 -3.32 -13.37
CA TRP A 62 9.13 -2.22 -13.99
C TRP A 62 7.62 -2.48 -14.00
N ILE A 63 7.15 -3.67 -14.40
CA ILE A 63 5.74 -4.04 -14.40
C ILE A 63 5.15 -3.94 -12.98
N SER A 64 5.92 -4.34 -11.96
CA SER A 64 5.51 -4.21 -10.57
C SER A 64 5.52 -2.76 -10.10
N GLY A 65 6.59 -2.01 -10.41
CA GLY A 65 6.80 -0.64 -9.94
C GLY A 65 5.84 0.37 -10.57
N ILE A 66 5.56 0.27 -11.88
CA ILE A 66 4.73 1.25 -12.61
C ILE A 66 3.36 1.44 -11.97
N TYR A 67 2.81 0.40 -11.38
CA TYR A 67 1.57 0.45 -10.62
C TYR A 67 1.62 1.53 -9.53
N TYR A 68 2.68 1.54 -8.75
CA TYR A 68 2.89 2.51 -7.66
C TYR A 68 3.33 3.88 -8.16
N GLY A 69 4.02 3.94 -9.30
CA GLY A 69 4.37 5.19 -9.96
C GLY A 69 3.12 5.98 -10.40
N PHE A 70 2.15 5.30 -11.02
CA PHE A 70 0.89 5.94 -11.41
C PHE A 70 -0.03 6.20 -10.20
N TYR A 71 0.00 5.37 -9.16
CA TYR A 71 -0.63 5.69 -7.88
C TYR A 71 -0.08 7.01 -7.31
N MET A 72 1.25 7.16 -7.22
CA MET A 72 1.92 8.33 -6.66
C MET A 72 1.49 9.64 -7.36
N ILE A 73 1.44 9.63 -8.68
CA ILE A 73 1.03 10.80 -9.46
C ILE A 73 -0.47 11.08 -9.27
N SER A 74 -1.28 10.03 -9.33
CA SER A 74 -2.74 10.15 -9.37
C SER A 74 -3.33 10.48 -7.99
N VAL A 75 -2.74 10.02 -6.89
CA VAL A 75 -3.28 10.24 -5.54
C VAL A 75 -3.34 11.73 -5.19
N ILE A 76 -2.35 12.53 -5.59
CA ILE A 76 -2.35 13.98 -5.36
C ILE A 76 -3.56 14.62 -6.05
N ILE A 77 -3.79 14.26 -7.31
CA ILE A 77 -4.86 14.81 -8.13
C ILE A 77 -6.22 14.36 -7.58
N LEU A 78 -6.40 13.06 -7.36
CA LEU A 78 -7.69 12.49 -6.98
C LEU A 78 -8.10 12.87 -5.56
N VAL A 79 -7.16 12.95 -4.62
CA VAL A 79 -7.45 13.45 -3.26
C VAL A 79 -7.83 14.93 -3.29
N SER A 80 -7.09 15.76 -4.05
CA SER A 80 -7.41 17.18 -4.18
C SER A 80 -8.78 17.41 -4.83
N LEU A 81 -9.18 16.58 -5.79
CA LEU A 81 -10.50 16.65 -6.40
C LEU A 81 -11.65 16.38 -5.40
N THR A 82 -11.38 15.66 -4.30
CA THR A 82 -12.40 15.42 -3.26
C THR A 82 -12.84 16.68 -2.52
N ASP A 83 -12.11 17.78 -2.63
CA ASP A 83 -12.51 19.07 -2.06
C ASP A 83 -13.58 19.78 -2.90
N TRP A 84 -13.76 19.37 -4.16
CA TRP A 84 -14.65 19.99 -5.15
C TRP A 84 -15.79 19.06 -5.56
N ILE A 85 -15.50 17.77 -5.60
CA ILE A 85 -16.40 16.72 -6.08
C ILE A 85 -16.63 15.74 -4.94
N ASP A 86 -17.87 15.26 -4.77
CA ASP A 86 -18.15 14.21 -3.78
C ASP A 86 -17.19 13.02 -3.96
N ALA A 87 -16.50 12.67 -2.89
CA ALA A 87 -15.54 11.58 -2.85
C ALA A 87 -16.15 10.23 -3.33
N LYS A 88 -17.48 10.03 -3.21
CA LYS A 88 -18.19 8.89 -3.81
C LYS A 88 -18.01 8.83 -5.31
N LYS A 89 -18.09 9.97 -6.03
CA LYS A 89 -17.95 9.99 -7.49
C LYS A 89 -16.53 9.62 -7.92
N ILE A 90 -15.53 10.11 -7.18
CA ILE A 90 -14.12 9.78 -7.42
C ILE A 90 -13.90 8.29 -7.17
N TYR A 91 -14.44 7.76 -6.06
CA TYR A 91 -14.35 6.33 -5.76
C TYR A 91 -14.95 5.48 -6.89
N ILE A 92 -16.19 5.77 -7.31
CA ILE A 92 -16.87 5.04 -8.40
C ILE A 92 -16.04 5.08 -9.68
N THR A 93 -15.55 6.25 -10.10
CA THR A 93 -14.72 6.38 -11.30
C THR A 93 -13.44 5.56 -11.19
N SER A 94 -12.83 5.55 -10.03
CA SER A 94 -11.59 4.80 -9.78
C SER A 94 -11.81 3.28 -9.73
N VAL A 95 -12.96 2.82 -9.20
CA VAL A 95 -13.35 1.40 -9.29
C VAL A 95 -13.59 0.98 -10.74
N LEU A 96 -14.20 1.84 -11.56
CA LEU A 96 -14.34 1.59 -13.01
C LEU A 96 -12.99 1.48 -13.72
N ILE A 97 -12.01 2.33 -13.36
CA ILE A 97 -10.64 2.25 -13.89
C ILE A 97 -10.00 0.93 -13.44
N THR A 98 -10.16 0.53 -12.16
CA THR A 98 -9.67 -0.76 -11.64
C THR A 98 -10.29 -1.95 -12.39
N LEU A 99 -11.61 -1.92 -12.59
CA LEU A 99 -12.34 -2.93 -13.37
C LEU A 99 -11.77 -3.03 -14.79
N PHE A 100 -11.64 -1.88 -15.48
CA PHE A 100 -11.06 -1.83 -16.83
C PHE A 100 -9.61 -2.31 -16.86
N SER A 101 -8.81 -1.96 -15.87
CA SER A 101 -7.43 -2.45 -15.71
C SER A 101 -7.39 -3.97 -15.60
N CYS A 102 -8.19 -4.58 -14.72
CA CYS A 102 -8.18 -6.02 -14.49
C CYS A 102 -8.73 -6.79 -15.71
N VAL A 103 -9.88 -6.38 -16.25
CA VAL A 103 -10.49 -7.01 -17.42
C VAL A 103 -9.60 -6.84 -18.66
N GLY A 104 -9.04 -5.63 -18.84
CA GLY A 104 -8.12 -5.36 -19.94
C GLY A 104 -6.83 -6.15 -19.83
N PHE A 105 -6.31 -6.35 -18.59
CA PHE A 105 -5.16 -7.22 -18.35
C PHE A 105 -5.46 -8.67 -18.78
N ALA A 106 -6.61 -9.21 -18.40
CA ALA A 106 -7.02 -10.57 -18.78
C ALA A 106 -7.23 -10.76 -20.28
N LEU A 107 -7.69 -9.71 -21.01
CA LEU A 107 -8.07 -9.83 -22.42
C LEU A 107 -6.95 -9.49 -23.40
N PHE A 108 -6.06 -8.54 -23.05
CA PHE A 108 -5.18 -7.90 -24.01
C PHE A 108 -3.69 -7.98 -23.65
N VAL A 109 -3.33 -8.57 -22.49
CA VAL A 109 -1.92 -8.64 -22.13
C VAL A 109 -1.27 -9.85 -22.77
N GLU A 110 -0.27 -9.57 -23.62
CA GLU A 110 0.53 -10.55 -24.34
C GLU A 110 2.02 -10.45 -23.99
N GLY A 111 2.41 -9.52 -23.10
CA GLY A 111 3.80 -9.31 -22.70
C GLY A 111 4.06 -7.98 -22.00
N TYR A 112 5.31 -7.57 -21.97
CA TYR A 112 5.82 -6.45 -21.17
C TYR A 112 5.02 -5.14 -21.34
N TRP A 113 4.89 -4.61 -22.56
CA TRP A 113 4.31 -3.27 -22.79
C TRP A 113 2.82 -3.19 -22.47
N THR A 114 2.08 -4.24 -22.83
CA THR A 114 0.64 -4.29 -22.54
C THR A 114 0.41 -4.50 -21.02
N ALA A 115 1.25 -5.29 -20.36
CA ALA A 115 1.24 -5.43 -18.91
C ALA A 115 1.52 -4.09 -18.21
N MET A 116 2.53 -3.34 -18.65
CA MET A 116 2.85 -1.99 -18.15
C MET A 116 1.65 -1.05 -18.24
N LEU A 117 0.94 -1.02 -19.38
CA LEU A 117 -0.23 -0.18 -19.59
C LEU A 117 -1.35 -0.47 -18.58
N PHE A 118 -1.76 -1.73 -18.47
CA PHE A 118 -2.86 -2.09 -17.56
C PHE A 118 -2.45 -2.00 -16.09
N ARG A 119 -1.19 -2.25 -15.74
CA ARG A 119 -0.67 -2.00 -14.38
C ARG A 119 -0.70 -0.52 -14.04
N ALA A 120 -0.32 0.36 -14.95
CA ALA A 120 -0.42 1.81 -14.77
C ALA A 120 -1.87 2.26 -14.50
N LEU A 121 -2.83 1.75 -15.28
CA LEU A 121 -4.26 2.00 -15.05
C LEU A 121 -4.72 1.50 -13.67
N GLY A 122 -4.27 0.30 -13.26
CA GLY A 122 -4.56 -0.23 -11.92
C GLY A 122 -4.05 0.69 -10.80
N GLY A 123 -2.87 1.29 -10.98
CA GLY A 123 -2.32 2.27 -10.05
C GLY A 123 -3.18 3.53 -9.92
N ILE A 124 -3.72 4.05 -11.04
CA ILE A 124 -4.68 5.17 -11.02
C ILE A 124 -5.95 4.75 -10.26
N GLY A 125 -6.45 3.55 -10.52
CA GLY A 125 -7.62 2.99 -9.82
C GLY A 125 -7.40 2.95 -8.31
N LEU A 126 -6.30 2.37 -7.84
CA LEU A 126 -5.97 2.30 -6.41
C LEU A 126 -5.87 3.69 -5.77
N ALA A 127 -5.32 4.68 -6.47
CA ALA A 127 -5.17 6.03 -5.94
C ALA A 127 -6.52 6.68 -5.57
N GLY A 128 -7.58 6.34 -6.29
CA GLY A 128 -8.91 6.88 -6.00
C GLY A 128 -9.79 5.96 -5.14
N THR A 129 -9.47 4.67 -5.03
CA THR A 129 -10.21 3.76 -4.13
C THR A 129 -9.73 3.88 -2.70
N TYR A 130 -8.43 3.99 -2.43
CA TYR A 130 -7.90 3.99 -1.08
C TYR A 130 -8.15 5.30 -0.32
N MET A 131 -7.46 6.40 -0.65
CA MET A 131 -7.58 7.66 0.11
C MET A 131 -8.92 8.38 -0.13
N PRO A 132 -9.40 8.58 -1.36
CA PRO A 132 -10.74 9.11 -1.60
C PRO A 132 -11.85 8.20 -1.06
N GLY A 133 -11.66 6.87 -1.07
CA GLY A 133 -12.60 5.92 -0.48
C GLY A 133 -12.70 6.07 1.04
N LEU A 134 -11.58 6.23 1.74
CA LEU A 134 -11.57 6.55 3.16
C LEU A 134 -12.30 7.86 3.44
N LYS A 135 -12.07 8.90 2.63
CA LYS A 135 -12.79 10.18 2.74
C LYS A 135 -14.28 9.99 2.48
N ALA A 136 -14.67 9.26 1.43
CA ALA A 136 -16.06 8.96 1.12
C ALA A 136 -16.79 8.29 2.29
N LEU A 137 -16.13 7.37 3.00
CA LEU A 137 -16.66 6.74 4.21
C LEU A 137 -16.75 7.70 5.37
N THR A 138 -15.67 8.42 5.68
CA THR A 138 -15.56 9.25 6.88
C THR A 138 -16.37 10.55 6.82
N ASP A 139 -16.64 11.09 5.63
CA ASP A 139 -17.50 12.26 5.43
C ASP A 139 -18.97 11.96 5.76
N ARG A 140 -19.35 10.69 5.83
CA ARG A 140 -20.72 10.22 6.16
C ARG A 140 -20.88 9.78 7.62
N LEU A 141 -19.82 9.85 8.41
CA LEU A 141 -19.75 9.39 9.78
C LEU A 141 -19.28 10.52 10.71
N SER A 142 -19.65 10.44 11.98
CA SER A 142 -19.25 11.40 13.01
C SER A 142 -18.80 10.70 14.31
N GLY A 143 -18.13 11.43 15.19
CA GLY A 143 -17.73 10.96 16.51
C GLY A 143 -16.89 9.68 16.49
N THR A 144 -17.17 8.75 17.37
CA THR A 144 -16.43 7.49 17.52
C THR A 144 -16.55 6.56 16.31
N SER A 145 -17.69 6.61 15.58
CA SER A 145 -17.88 5.81 14.37
C SER A 145 -16.90 6.20 13.26
N ARG A 146 -16.58 7.49 13.12
CA ARG A 146 -15.58 7.98 12.17
C ARG A 146 -14.17 7.44 12.48
N ILE A 147 -13.79 7.44 13.77
CA ILE A 147 -12.49 6.93 14.21
C ILE A 147 -12.38 5.42 13.93
N ARG A 148 -13.41 4.65 14.30
CA ARG A 148 -13.47 3.21 14.05
C ARG A 148 -13.43 2.90 12.55
N ALA A 149 -14.18 3.65 11.74
CA ALA A 149 -14.19 3.49 10.29
C ALA A 149 -12.80 3.66 9.67
N THR A 150 -12.04 4.67 10.12
CA THR A 150 -10.66 4.88 9.66
C THR A 150 -9.79 3.67 9.94
N SER A 151 -9.85 3.12 11.17
CA SER A 151 -9.05 1.95 11.55
C SER A 151 -9.44 0.70 10.76
N PHE A 152 -10.74 0.43 10.60
CA PHE A 152 -11.20 -0.73 9.83
C PHE A 152 -10.87 -0.62 8.34
N TYR A 153 -11.03 0.58 7.76
CA TYR A 153 -10.74 0.79 6.35
C TYR A 153 -9.25 0.63 6.03
N THR A 154 -8.37 1.18 6.88
CA THR A 154 -6.92 0.98 6.72
C THR A 154 -6.50 -0.48 6.90
N SER A 155 -7.17 -1.22 7.79
CA SER A 155 -6.94 -2.66 7.94
C SER A 155 -7.42 -3.46 6.71
N SER A 156 -8.49 -3.00 6.06
CA SER A 156 -9.02 -3.65 4.84
C SER A 156 -8.00 -3.67 3.70
N PHE A 157 -7.12 -2.68 3.60
CA PHE A 157 -5.99 -2.69 2.65
C PHE A 157 -5.07 -3.89 2.89
N GLY A 158 -4.72 -4.18 4.15
CA GLY A 158 -3.88 -5.35 4.49
C GLY A 158 -4.58 -6.67 4.16
N ILE A 159 -5.86 -6.80 4.53
CA ILE A 159 -6.67 -7.99 4.25
C ILE A 159 -6.80 -8.21 2.74
N GLY A 160 -7.16 -7.17 1.98
CA GLY A 160 -7.29 -7.24 0.53
C GLY A 160 -5.98 -7.61 -0.16
N SER A 161 -4.84 -7.03 0.31
CA SER A 161 -3.51 -7.39 -0.15
C SER A 161 -3.19 -8.87 0.05
N ALA A 162 -3.49 -9.41 1.23
CA ALA A 162 -3.27 -10.81 1.56
C ALA A 162 -4.07 -11.74 0.62
N PHE A 163 -5.36 -11.47 0.44
CA PHE A 163 -6.20 -12.25 -0.48
C PHE A 163 -5.76 -12.12 -1.95
N SER A 164 -5.25 -10.97 -2.37
CA SER A 164 -4.71 -10.80 -3.74
C SER A 164 -3.54 -11.76 -4.01
N PHE A 165 -2.64 -11.95 -3.05
CA PHE A 165 -1.57 -12.95 -3.15
C PHE A 165 -2.11 -14.38 -3.19
N LEU A 166 -3.03 -14.69 -2.29
CA LEU A 166 -3.58 -16.04 -2.15
C LEU A 166 -4.31 -16.48 -3.41
N ILE A 167 -5.26 -15.67 -3.88
CA ILE A 167 -6.06 -15.98 -5.06
C ILE A 167 -5.17 -16.11 -6.31
N GLY A 168 -4.26 -15.16 -6.52
CA GLY A 168 -3.37 -15.20 -7.66
C GLY A 168 -2.51 -16.47 -7.71
N GLY A 169 -1.94 -16.89 -6.57
CA GLY A 169 -1.13 -18.11 -6.53
C GLY A 169 -1.94 -19.38 -6.78
N TYR A 170 -3.11 -19.53 -6.14
CA TYR A 170 -3.92 -20.75 -6.27
C TYR A 170 -4.61 -20.90 -7.63
N VAL A 171 -4.89 -19.80 -8.34
CA VAL A 171 -5.49 -19.88 -9.67
C VAL A 171 -4.61 -20.66 -10.65
N LEU A 172 -3.28 -20.49 -10.57
CA LEU A 172 -2.35 -21.16 -11.48
C LEU A 172 -2.37 -22.70 -11.38
N ASP A 173 -2.84 -23.27 -10.28
CA ASP A 173 -2.88 -24.72 -10.11
C ASP A 173 -3.99 -25.38 -10.94
N TRP A 174 -5.07 -24.64 -11.24
CA TRP A 174 -6.29 -25.21 -11.78
C TRP A 174 -6.80 -24.50 -13.03
N PHE A 175 -6.39 -23.27 -13.27
CA PHE A 175 -6.94 -22.40 -14.30
C PHE A 175 -5.84 -21.63 -15.04
N PRO A 176 -6.11 -21.15 -16.26
CA PRO A 176 -5.24 -20.19 -16.95
C PRO A 176 -5.04 -18.91 -16.10
N TRP A 177 -3.89 -18.29 -16.23
CA TRP A 177 -3.48 -17.14 -15.43
C TRP A 177 -4.46 -15.93 -15.54
N GLU A 178 -5.12 -15.77 -16.69
CA GLU A 178 -6.09 -14.72 -16.96
C GLU A 178 -7.28 -14.79 -15.98
N THR A 179 -7.59 -15.99 -15.50
CA THR A 179 -8.69 -16.24 -14.55
C THR A 179 -8.52 -15.42 -13.28
N ALA A 180 -7.30 -15.22 -12.79
CA ALA A 180 -7.07 -14.41 -11.59
C ALA A 180 -7.42 -12.93 -11.83
N PHE A 181 -7.15 -12.41 -13.02
CA PHE A 181 -7.52 -11.04 -13.39
C PHE A 181 -9.02 -10.91 -13.69
N TRP A 182 -9.67 -11.96 -14.21
CA TRP A 182 -11.12 -12.03 -14.31
C TRP A 182 -11.80 -12.01 -12.95
N ILE A 183 -11.27 -12.76 -11.97
CA ILE A 183 -11.74 -12.73 -10.58
C ILE A 183 -11.56 -11.33 -10.00
N ALA A 184 -10.41 -10.70 -10.19
CA ALA A 184 -10.15 -9.33 -9.72
C ALA A 184 -11.12 -8.32 -10.37
N GLY A 185 -11.40 -8.45 -11.67
CA GLY A 185 -12.39 -7.64 -12.39
C GLY A 185 -13.80 -7.84 -11.84
N PHE A 186 -14.21 -9.10 -11.59
CA PHE A 186 -15.50 -9.40 -10.97
C PHE A 186 -15.62 -8.81 -9.55
N CYS A 187 -14.55 -8.90 -8.75
CA CYS A 187 -14.49 -8.27 -7.43
C CYS A 187 -14.64 -6.75 -7.53
N ALA A 188 -13.96 -6.11 -8.49
CA ALA A 188 -14.11 -4.67 -8.73
C ALA A 188 -15.55 -4.31 -9.14
N LEU A 189 -16.22 -5.12 -9.97
CA LEU A 189 -17.63 -4.92 -10.31
C LEU A 189 -18.54 -5.03 -9.07
N LEU A 190 -18.31 -5.99 -8.19
CA LEU A 190 -19.05 -6.09 -6.92
C LEU A 190 -18.80 -4.88 -6.04
N ALA A 191 -17.55 -4.42 -5.93
CA ALA A 191 -17.20 -3.20 -5.20
C ALA A 191 -17.93 -1.97 -5.75
N LEU A 192 -18.01 -1.84 -7.10
CA LEU A 192 -18.76 -0.77 -7.76
C LEU A 192 -20.22 -0.76 -7.33
N LEU A 193 -20.88 -1.92 -7.35
CA LEU A 193 -22.28 -2.06 -6.95
C LEU A 193 -22.49 -1.73 -5.46
N ILE A 194 -21.57 -2.15 -4.59
CA ILE A 194 -21.61 -1.84 -3.16
C ILE A 194 -21.49 -0.33 -2.95
N VAL A 195 -20.46 0.31 -3.52
CA VAL A 195 -20.21 1.75 -3.35
C VAL A 195 -21.38 2.57 -3.90
N TRP A 196 -21.92 2.18 -5.05
CA TRP A 196 -23.06 2.86 -5.68
C TRP A 196 -24.31 2.82 -4.80
N LYS A 197 -24.63 1.65 -4.23
CA LYS A 197 -25.84 1.43 -3.42
C LYS A 197 -25.71 1.93 -1.99
N VAL A 198 -24.55 1.75 -1.35
CA VAL A 198 -24.38 1.97 0.11
C VAL A 198 -24.06 3.42 0.42
N LEU A 199 -23.25 4.09 -0.41
CA LEU A 199 -22.92 5.48 -0.17
C LEU A 199 -24.00 6.40 -0.75
N GLU A 200 -24.58 7.25 0.07
CA GLU A 200 -25.43 8.35 -0.40
C GLU A 200 -24.57 9.43 -1.08
N SER A 201 -25.13 10.10 -2.07
CA SER A 201 -24.46 11.24 -2.70
C SER A 201 -24.54 12.46 -1.81
N LEU A 202 -23.39 13.08 -1.56
CA LEU A 202 -23.32 14.34 -0.84
C LEU A 202 -23.26 15.50 -1.85
N PRO A 203 -23.87 16.67 -1.50
CA PRO A 203 -23.71 17.86 -2.31
C PRO A 203 -22.23 18.25 -2.37
N ASN A 204 -21.77 18.71 -3.56
CA ASN A 204 -20.42 19.21 -3.69
C ASN A 204 -20.20 20.34 -2.66
N GLN A 205 -19.16 20.20 -1.87
CA GLN A 205 -18.80 21.23 -0.89
C GLN A 205 -18.08 22.37 -1.64
N VAL A 206 -18.83 23.32 -2.13
CA VAL A 206 -18.28 24.57 -2.67
C VAL A 206 -17.90 25.46 -1.48
N GLY A 207 -16.75 25.19 -0.89
CA GLY A 207 -16.17 26.07 0.11
C GLY A 207 -15.32 27.15 -0.58
N PRO A 208 -15.49 28.45 -0.24
CA PRO A 208 -14.79 29.55 -0.91
C PRO A 208 -13.29 29.64 -0.60
N ARG A 209 -12.67 28.69 0.06
CA ARG A 209 -11.31 28.83 0.59
C ARG A 209 -10.28 27.75 0.24
N SER A 210 -10.62 26.72 -0.50
CA SER A 210 -9.66 25.69 -0.95
C SER A 210 -9.20 25.90 -2.40
N GLY A 211 -8.84 27.10 -2.76
CA GLY A 211 -8.15 27.34 -4.03
C GLY A 211 -6.78 26.65 -4.05
N LEU A 212 -6.04 26.74 -5.15
CA LEU A 212 -4.67 26.23 -5.35
C LEU A 212 -3.69 26.46 -4.16
N ARG A 213 -4.06 27.29 -3.18
CA ARG A 213 -3.34 27.46 -1.91
C ARG A 213 -3.37 26.22 -1.00
N SER A 214 -4.34 25.34 -1.13
CA SER A 214 -4.36 24.06 -0.39
C SER A 214 -3.31 23.05 -0.90
N LEU A 215 -2.72 23.32 -2.08
CA LEU A 215 -1.65 22.53 -2.70
C LEU A 215 -0.26 23.15 -2.50
N ASP A 216 -0.13 24.22 -1.72
CA ASP A 216 1.19 24.78 -1.42
C ASP A 216 1.97 23.81 -0.53
N MET A 217 2.84 23.02 -1.16
CA MET A 217 3.71 22.05 -0.49
C MET A 217 4.95 22.71 0.15
N ARG A 218 5.25 24.00 -0.15
CA ARG A 218 6.45 24.69 0.32
C ARG A 218 6.59 24.70 1.84
N PRO A 219 5.52 24.93 2.65
CA PRO A 219 5.64 24.88 4.10
C PRO A 219 6.06 23.50 4.62
N VAL A 220 5.62 22.42 3.95
CA VAL A 220 5.99 21.05 4.32
C VAL A 220 7.42 20.74 3.95
N LEU A 221 7.84 21.08 2.71
CA LEU A 221 9.20 20.86 2.22
C LEU A 221 10.24 21.63 3.03
N ARG A 222 9.87 22.75 3.64
CA ARG A 222 10.73 23.54 4.55
C ARG A 222 10.71 23.02 6.00
N ASN A 223 9.74 22.17 6.36
CA ASN A 223 9.68 21.58 7.69
C ASN A 223 10.59 20.35 7.75
N LEU A 224 11.84 20.56 8.17
CA LEU A 224 12.86 19.50 8.21
C LEU A 224 12.49 18.34 9.15
N ASP A 225 11.71 18.58 10.21
CA ASP A 225 11.24 17.48 11.08
C ASP A 225 10.25 16.58 10.36
N SER A 226 9.28 17.16 9.63
CA SER A 226 8.34 16.37 8.81
C SER A 226 9.09 15.66 7.68
N MET A 227 10.00 16.34 6.99
CA MET A 227 10.79 15.75 5.90
C MET A 227 11.69 14.61 6.39
N ALA A 228 12.23 14.69 7.61
CA ALA A 228 13.01 13.61 8.21
C ALA A 228 12.18 12.32 8.37
N TRP A 229 10.95 12.42 8.88
CA TRP A 229 10.02 11.28 8.96
C TRP A 229 9.57 10.81 7.58
N ILE A 230 9.33 11.71 6.64
CA ILE A 230 8.95 11.37 5.25
C ILE A 230 10.08 10.61 4.55
N ALA A 231 11.35 10.96 4.80
CA ALA A 231 12.50 10.21 4.28
C ALA A 231 12.53 8.77 4.81
N CYS A 232 12.32 8.57 6.13
CA CYS A 232 12.17 7.23 6.71
C CYS A 232 11.01 6.47 6.05
N TYR A 233 9.88 7.12 5.80
CA TYR A 233 8.73 6.49 5.16
C TYR A 233 9.01 6.07 3.71
N SER A 234 9.75 6.86 2.97
CA SER A 234 10.12 6.53 1.59
C SER A 234 11.04 5.28 1.52
N THR A 235 12.03 5.20 2.42
CA THR A 235 12.92 4.02 2.48
C THR A 235 12.21 2.78 3.03
N HIS A 236 11.31 2.93 4.00
CA HIS A 236 10.41 1.88 4.45
C HIS A 236 9.53 1.34 3.31
N ASN A 237 8.92 2.23 2.54
CA ASN A 237 8.10 1.82 1.40
C ASN A 237 8.92 1.16 0.27
N TYR A 238 10.17 1.60 0.06
CA TYR A 238 11.08 0.92 -0.85
C TYR A 238 11.24 -0.55 -0.45
N GLU A 239 11.56 -0.83 0.81
CA GLU A 239 11.69 -2.17 1.34
C GLU A 239 10.36 -2.96 1.26
N LEU A 240 9.27 -2.38 1.74
CA LEU A 240 7.96 -3.03 1.81
C LEU A 240 7.48 -3.49 0.42
N PHE A 241 7.61 -2.63 -0.59
CA PHE A 241 7.10 -2.94 -1.92
C PHE A 241 8.09 -3.73 -2.76
N ALA A 242 9.40 -3.62 -2.51
CA ALA A 242 10.39 -4.58 -3.03
C ALA A 242 10.10 -5.99 -2.50
N PHE A 243 9.96 -6.14 -1.18
CA PHE A 243 9.61 -7.41 -0.54
C PHE A 243 8.32 -8.00 -1.12
N ARG A 244 7.24 -7.26 -1.14
CA ARG A 244 5.93 -7.73 -1.66
C ARG A 244 5.95 -8.09 -3.14
N SER A 245 6.77 -7.43 -3.94
CA SER A 245 6.85 -7.72 -5.38
C SER A 245 7.66 -8.96 -5.69
N TRP A 246 8.66 -9.29 -4.87
CA TRP A 246 9.65 -10.30 -5.19
C TRP A 246 9.60 -11.56 -4.33
N ILE A 247 8.94 -11.52 -3.18
CA ILE A 247 8.98 -12.61 -2.19
C ILE A 247 8.43 -13.94 -2.72
N ILE A 248 7.39 -13.90 -3.58
CA ILE A 248 6.86 -15.12 -4.21
C ILE A 248 7.89 -15.75 -5.14
N ALA A 249 8.56 -14.93 -5.96
CA ALA A 249 9.61 -15.43 -6.86
C ALA A 249 10.80 -15.97 -6.08
N TYR A 250 11.18 -15.32 -4.98
CA TYR A 250 12.23 -15.83 -4.09
C TYR A 250 11.85 -17.17 -3.45
N LEU A 251 10.64 -17.28 -2.92
CA LEU A 251 10.14 -18.54 -2.34
C LEU A 251 10.09 -19.67 -3.38
N ALA A 252 9.63 -19.37 -4.60
CA ALA A 252 9.64 -20.35 -5.68
C ALA A 252 11.06 -20.81 -6.03
N PHE A 253 12.05 -19.90 -6.04
CA PHE A 253 13.46 -20.23 -6.24
C PHE A 253 14.00 -21.06 -5.08
N ALA A 254 13.85 -20.60 -3.84
CA ALA A 254 14.44 -21.24 -2.66
C ALA A 254 13.81 -22.60 -2.30
N LEU A 255 12.53 -22.80 -2.65
CA LEU A 255 11.81 -24.06 -2.40
C LEU A 255 11.81 -25.02 -3.61
N SER A 256 12.45 -24.68 -4.72
CA SER A 256 12.42 -25.48 -5.95
C SER A 256 12.96 -26.91 -5.78
N GLY A 257 13.87 -27.14 -4.83
CA GLY A 257 14.40 -28.46 -4.48
C GLY A 257 13.67 -29.20 -3.35
N ALA A 258 12.69 -28.55 -2.73
CA ALA A 258 12.06 -29.03 -1.50
C ALA A 258 10.63 -29.58 -1.68
N SER A 259 10.18 -29.78 -2.92
CA SER A 259 8.79 -30.13 -3.28
C SER A 259 8.26 -31.41 -2.63
N GLU A 260 9.09 -32.33 -2.17
CA GLU A 260 8.68 -33.56 -1.49
C GLU A 260 8.24 -33.34 -0.02
N TYR A 261 8.67 -32.23 0.63
CA TYR A 261 8.53 -32.04 2.06
C TYR A 261 7.52 -30.96 2.46
N LEU A 262 7.16 -30.05 1.57
CA LEU A 262 6.31 -28.92 1.93
C LEU A 262 5.22 -28.67 0.87
N TYR A 263 4.01 -29.12 1.18
CA TYR A 263 2.83 -28.89 0.34
C TYR A 263 2.20 -27.51 0.61
N ILE A 264 3.01 -26.50 0.95
CA ILE A 264 2.51 -25.15 1.18
C ILE A 264 2.96 -24.26 0.03
N GLN A 265 1.97 -23.73 -0.69
CA GLN A 265 2.26 -22.77 -1.75
C GLN A 265 2.89 -21.49 -1.23
N PRO A 266 3.85 -20.89 -1.98
CA PRO A 266 4.44 -19.58 -1.64
C PRO A 266 3.41 -18.49 -1.35
N SER A 267 2.30 -18.45 -2.08
CA SER A 267 1.19 -17.51 -1.87
C SER A 267 0.52 -17.64 -0.50
N THR A 268 0.44 -18.85 0.07
CA THR A 268 -0.09 -19.08 1.42
C THR A 268 0.86 -18.51 2.48
N ILE A 269 2.16 -18.69 2.31
CA ILE A 269 3.17 -18.15 3.23
C ILE A 269 3.07 -16.62 3.25
N VAL A 270 3.00 -16.01 2.06
CA VAL A 270 2.89 -14.55 1.93
C VAL A 270 1.56 -14.02 2.43
N PHE A 271 0.45 -14.75 2.23
CA PHE A 271 -0.86 -14.42 2.81
C PHE A 271 -0.77 -14.27 4.34
N PHE A 272 -0.22 -15.25 5.04
CA PHE A 272 -0.05 -15.17 6.48
C PHE A 272 0.97 -14.10 6.89
N GLY A 273 2.05 -13.92 6.12
CA GLY A 273 3.05 -12.88 6.37
C GLY A 273 2.45 -11.46 6.32
N VAL A 274 1.59 -11.19 5.33
CA VAL A 274 0.89 -9.90 5.22
C VAL A 274 -0.10 -9.70 6.36
N LEU A 275 -0.84 -10.74 6.75
CA LEU A 275 -1.76 -10.67 7.90
C LEU A 275 -1.02 -10.43 9.22
N LEU A 276 0.12 -11.08 9.45
CA LEU A 276 0.98 -10.87 10.64
C LEU A 276 1.59 -9.47 10.67
N GLY A 277 1.82 -8.86 9.52
CA GLY A 277 2.31 -7.48 9.41
C GLY A 277 1.37 -6.44 10.05
N MET A 278 0.06 -6.68 10.04
CA MET A 278 -0.92 -5.74 10.62
C MET A 278 -0.75 -5.57 12.14
N PRO A 279 -0.80 -6.64 12.97
CA PRO A 279 -0.53 -6.51 14.39
C PRO A 279 0.90 -6.04 14.68
N SER A 280 1.88 -6.39 13.84
CA SER A 280 3.27 -5.94 14.01
C SER A 280 3.40 -4.43 13.94
N SER A 281 2.69 -3.76 13.02
CA SER A 281 2.67 -2.31 12.93
C SER A 281 2.04 -1.64 14.16
N VAL A 282 0.98 -2.25 14.72
CA VAL A 282 0.36 -1.76 15.96
C VAL A 282 1.33 -1.93 17.15
N ILE A 283 1.92 -3.11 17.29
CA ILE A 283 2.90 -3.40 18.36
C ILE A 283 4.08 -2.44 18.26
N GLY A 284 4.63 -2.23 17.08
CA GLY A 284 5.74 -1.30 16.86
C GLY A 284 5.40 0.13 17.29
N ASN A 285 4.17 0.60 17.02
CA ASN A 285 3.73 1.91 17.48
C ASN A 285 3.54 1.98 18.99
N GLU A 286 3.01 0.93 19.64
CA GLU A 286 2.90 0.84 21.10
C GLU A 286 4.29 0.87 21.77
N LEU A 287 5.25 0.12 21.22
CA LEU A 287 6.64 0.15 21.69
C LEU A 287 7.26 1.54 21.53
N ALA A 288 6.97 2.21 20.39
CA ALA A 288 7.46 3.56 20.12
C ALA A 288 6.90 4.60 21.10
N MET A 289 5.65 4.47 21.54
CA MET A 289 5.06 5.31 22.57
C MET A 289 5.70 5.08 23.95
N ARG A 290 6.07 3.84 24.28
CA ARG A 290 6.68 3.49 25.57
C ARG A 290 8.17 3.84 25.68
N PHE A 291 8.94 3.55 24.62
CA PHE A 291 10.42 3.60 24.65
C PHE A 291 11.02 4.72 23.81
N GLY A 292 10.20 5.53 23.20
CA GLY A 292 10.59 6.65 22.34
C GLY A 292 10.62 6.29 20.86
N ARG A 293 9.90 7.08 20.07
CA ARG A 293 9.63 6.82 18.65
C ARG A 293 10.88 6.66 17.80
N ILE A 294 11.83 7.60 17.89
CA ILE A 294 13.08 7.56 17.10
C ILE A 294 13.86 6.29 17.38
N ARG A 295 14.02 5.94 18.67
CA ARG A 295 14.77 4.75 19.09
C ARG A 295 14.15 3.48 18.50
N ILE A 296 12.84 3.31 18.67
CA ILE A 296 12.14 2.09 18.22
C ILE A 296 12.11 1.98 16.70
N VAL A 297 11.78 3.06 15.99
CA VAL A 297 11.79 3.06 14.51
C VAL A 297 13.18 2.70 13.98
N PHE A 298 14.26 3.33 14.49
CA PHE A 298 15.61 3.02 14.03
C PHE A 298 16.05 1.59 14.38
N THR A 299 15.64 1.08 15.56
CA THR A 299 15.91 -0.30 15.95
C THR A 299 15.21 -1.29 15.02
N ILE A 300 13.92 -1.06 14.70
CA ILE A 300 13.16 -1.92 13.79
C ILE A 300 13.80 -1.87 12.39
N MET A 301 14.10 -0.68 11.84
CA MET A 301 14.75 -0.54 10.53
C MET A 301 16.13 -1.22 10.48
N LEU A 302 16.92 -1.13 11.55
CA LEU A 302 18.20 -1.82 11.63
C LEU A 302 18.03 -3.35 11.63
N ILE A 303 17.12 -3.87 12.45
CA ILE A 303 16.83 -5.30 12.50
C ILE A 303 16.28 -5.78 11.17
N SER A 304 15.35 -5.03 10.55
CA SER A 304 14.80 -5.35 9.23
C SER A 304 15.90 -5.41 8.16
N SER A 305 16.84 -4.47 8.17
CA SER A 305 18.01 -4.49 7.26
C SER A 305 18.88 -5.73 7.43
N VAL A 306 19.13 -6.16 8.68
CA VAL A 306 19.88 -7.40 8.96
C VAL A 306 19.09 -8.62 8.49
N LEU A 307 17.77 -8.64 8.76
CA LEU A 307 16.89 -9.74 8.31
C LEU A 307 16.82 -9.82 6.77
N ALA A 308 16.83 -8.69 6.07
CA ALA A 308 16.91 -8.68 4.60
C ALA A 308 18.15 -9.43 4.12
N VAL A 309 19.33 -9.13 4.67
CA VAL A 309 20.59 -9.83 4.33
C VAL A 309 20.50 -11.32 4.65
N LEU A 310 19.95 -11.67 5.83
CA LEU A 310 19.79 -13.07 6.23
C LEU A 310 18.84 -13.81 5.30
N VAL A 311 17.70 -13.22 4.90
CA VAL A 311 16.77 -13.81 3.95
C VAL A 311 17.45 -14.02 2.60
N GLY A 312 18.19 -13.04 2.09
CA GLY A 312 18.91 -13.16 0.82
C GLY A 312 19.94 -14.31 0.80
N ASN A 313 20.45 -14.72 1.98
CA ASN A 313 21.41 -15.81 2.13
C ASN A 313 20.78 -17.13 2.64
N SER A 314 19.46 -17.25 2.65
CA SER A 314 18.76 -18.36 3.31
C SER A 314 18.20 -19.42 2.37
N PHE A 315 18.56 -19.39 1.10
CA PHE A 315 18.06 -20.31 0.05
C PHE A 315 18.39 -21.79 0.33
N ASP A 316 19.44 -22.11 1.11
CA ASP A 316 19.84 -23.47 1.49
C ASP A 316 19.24 -23.92 2.84
N LEU A 317 18.44 -23.09 3.50
CA LEU A 317 17.80 -23.47 4.75
C LEU A 317 16.71 -24.50 4.54
N VAL A 318 16.53 -25.38 5.52
CA VAL A 318 15.36 -26.28 5.52
C VAL A 318 14.08 -25.45 5.50
N PRO A 319 13.05 -25.87 4.73
CA PRO A 319 11.87 -25.07 4.46
C PRO A 319 11.18 -24.46 5.69
N PRO A 320 10.99 -25.15 6.83
CA PRO A 320 10.36 -24.54 8.00
C PRO A 320 11.15 -23.35 8.56
N LEU A 321 12.48 -23.39 8.55
CA LEU A 321 13.33 -22.30 9.03
C LEU A 321 13.31 -21.12 8.06
N LEU A 322 13.34 -21.38 6.77
CA LEU A 322 13.20 -20.35 5.73
C LEU A 322 11.85 -19.62 5.88
N ILE A 323 10.76 -20.36 6.03
CA ILE A 323 9.41 -19.79 6.19
C ILE A 323 9.35 -18.95 7.46
N ALA A 324 9.83 -19.48 8.59
CA ALA A 324 9.86 -18.75 9.86
C ALA A 324 10.66 -17.43 9.72
N LEU A 325 11.82 -17.46 9.09
CA LEU A 325 12.65 -16.29 8.83
C LEU A 325 11.92 -15.24 7.98
N ILE A 326 11.26 -15.67 6.89
CA ILE A 326 10.48 -14.78 6.01
C ILE A 326 9.29 -14.15 6.74
N LEU A 327 8.56 -14.92 7.56
CA LEU A 327 7.46 -14.40 8.36
C LEU A 327 7.94 -13.38 9.39
N VAL A 328 9.06 -13.66 10.08
CA VAL A 328 9.69 -12.71 11.01
C VAL A 328 10.14 -11.45 10.28
N TYR A 329 10.81 -11.59 9.12
CA TYR A 329 11.20 -10.44 8.31
C TYR A 329 9.98 -9.61 7.90
N GLY A 330 8.89 -10.22 7.42
CA GLY A 330 7.64 -9.54 7.08
C GLY A 330 7.01 -8.76 8.24
N CYS A 331 7.15 -9.25 9.48
CA CYS A 331 6.75 -8.52 10.69
C CYS A 331 7.61 -7.25 10.90
N PHE A 332 8.91 -7.34 10.70
CA PHE A 332 9.81 -6.18 10.85
C PHE A 332 9.64 -5.18 9.70
N VAL A 333 9.49 -5.63 8.46
CA VAL A 333 9.20 -4.77 7.28
C VAL A 333 7.98 -3.87 7.50
N THR A 334 7.01 -4.29 8.31
CA THR A 334 5.78 -3.50 8.57
C THR A 334 5.77 -2.85 9.95
N GLY A 335 6.64 -3.26 10.85
CA GLY A 335 6.60 -2.93 12.27
C GLY A 335 6.70 -1.43 12.58
N GLU A 336 7.46 -0.66 11.82
CA GLU A 336 7.65 0.77 12.03
C GLU A 336 6.62 1.65 11.31
N SER A 337 5.80 1.11 10.40
CA SER A 337 4.94 1.87 9.49
C SER A 337 4.02 2.88 10.21
N ALA A 338 3.25 2.42 11.20
CA ALA A 338 2.35 3.28 11.97
C ALA A 338 3.14 4.33 12.80
N SER A 339 4.30 3.96 13.33
CA SER A 339 5.16 4.86 14.10
C SER A 339 5.72 5.99 13.25
N ILE A 340 6.18 5.71 12.03
CA ILE A 340 6.68 6.71 11.10
C ILE A 340 5.55 7.68 10.72
N THR A 341 4.38 7.16 10.34
CA THR A 341 3.20 7.98 10.00
C THR A 341 2.79 8.89 11.16
N THR A 342 2.78 8.36 12.39
CA THR A 342 2.49 9.17 13.58
C THR A 342 3.57 10.25 13.79
N GLY A 343 4.84 9.95 13.55
CA GLY A 343 5.94 10.92 13.61
C GLY A 343 5.75 12.08 12.62
N VAL A 344 5.28 11.80 11.41
CA VAL A 344 4.92 12.84 10.42
C VAL A 344 3.78 13.72 10.94
N ILE A 345 2.71 13.13 11.47
CA ILE A 345 1.53 13.86 11.99
C ILE A 345 1.93 14.76 13.16
N GLU A 346 2.75 14.26 14.08
CA GLU A 346 3.20 15.00 15.28
C GLU A 346 4.14 16.16 14.93
N SER A 347 4.96 16.01 13.87
CA SER A 347 5.88 17.05 13.40
C SER A 347 5.20 18.14 12.56
N ALA A 348 3.98 17.90 12.08
CA ALA A 348 3.25 18.82 11.22
C ALA A 348 2.49 19.89 12.04
N PRO A 349 2.61 21.19 11.70
CA PRO A 349 1.73 22.21 12.22
C PRO A 349 0.26 21.88 11.96
N LYS A 350 -0.63 22.22 12.89
CA LYS A 350 -2.06 21.86 12.81
C LYS A 350 -2.71 22.30 11.51
N GLU A 351 -2.34 23.50 11.04
CA GLU A 351 -2.85 24.15 9.83
C GLU A 351 -2.44 23.43 8.55
N ASN A 352 -1.29 22.73 8.58
CA ASN A 352 -0.67 22.10 7.41
C ASN A 352 -0.76 20.57 7.41
N ARG A 353 -1.43 19.95 8.39
CA ARG A 353 -1.49 18.48 8.52
C ARG A 353 -2.01 17.78 7.27
N GLY A 354 -3.04 18.33 6.63
CA GLY A 354 -3.60 17.74 5.40
C GLY A 354 -2.58 17.72 4.27
N VAL A 355 -1.92 18.85 4.01
CA VAL A 355 -0.89 18.95 2.97
C VAL A 355 0.33 18.09 3.33
N THR A 356 0.72 18.05 4.62
CA THR A 356 1.83 17.20 5.07
C THR A 356 1.53 15.73 4.81
N MET A 357 0.31 15.25 5.04
CA MET A 357 -0.08 13.87 4.75
C MET A 357 -0.12 13.58 3.25
N ALA A 358 -0.51 14.56 2.41
CA ALA A 358 -0.45 14.42 0.96
C ALA A 358 1.01 14.28 0.48
N VAL A 359 1.92 15.14 0.96
CA VAL A 359 3.36 15.08 0.65
C VAL A 359 3.97 13.77 1.17
N HIS A 360 3.62 13.36 2.39
CA HIS A 360 4.04 12.09 2.98
C HIS A 360 3.65 10.90 2.10
N SER A 361 2.40 10.84 1.66
CA SER A 361 1.94 9.77 0.77
C SER A 361 2.68 9.81 -0.58
N SER A 362 2.82 10.98 -1.18
CA SER A 362 3.43 11.10 -2.52
C SER A 362 4.92 10.76 -2.51
N ILE A 363 5.69 11.35 -1.60
CA ILE A 363 7.13 11.07 -1.49
C ILE A 363 7.36 9.64 -1.00
N GLY A 364 6.54 9.16 -0.08
CA GLY A 364 6.61 7.77 0.39
C GLY A 364 6.44 6.77 -0.75
N PHE A 365 5.50 7.02 -1.65
CA PHE A 365 5.26 6.14 -2.81
C PHE A 365 6.32 6.24 -3.92
N ILE A 366 7.26 7.21 -3.86
CA ILE A 366 8.50 7.14 -4.66
C ILE A 366 9.27 5.87 -4.27
N GLY A 367 9.36 5.57 -2.97
CA GLY A 367 9.95 4.33 -2.49
C GLY A 367 9.23 3.10 -3.02
N SER A 368 7.89 3.10 -3.00
CA SER A 368 7.07 2.00 -3.55
C SER A 368 7.27 1.77 -5.04
N PHE A 369 7.47 2.85 -5.81
CA PHE A 369 7.77 2.79 -7.24
C PHE A 369 9.18 2.25 -7.50
N LEU A 370 10.18 2.80 -6.80
CA LEU A 370 11.58 2.46 -7.01
C LEU A 370 11.97 1.11 -6.40
N GLY A 371 11.30 0.64 -5.34
CA GLY A 371 11.64 -0.61 -4.66
C GLY A 371 11.63 -1.83 -5.56
N PRO A 372 10.52 -2.15 -6.23
CA PRO A 372 10.47 -3.28 -7.16
C PRO A 372 11.48 -3.17 -8.31
N ILE A 373 11.66 -1.95 -8.85
CA ILE A 373 12.60 -1.68 -9.95
C ILE A 373 14.04 -1.85 -9.49
N GLY A 374 14.41 -1.24 -8.36
CA GLY A 374 15.78 -1.32 -7.82
C GLY A 374 16.15 -2.74 -7.45
N PHE A 375 15.23 -3.48 -6.83
CA PHE A 375 15.42 -4.90 -6.56
C PHE A 375 15.67 -5.70 -7.86
N GLY A 376 14.83 -5.51 -8.88
CA GLY A 376 14.94 -6.17 -10.18
C GLY A 376 16.24 -5.83 -10.89
N LEU A 377 16.68 -4.57 -10.85
CA LEU A 377 17.96 -4.12 -11.41
C LEU A 377 19.15 -4.84 -10.76
N VAL A 378 19.19 -4.89 -9.42
CA VAL A 378 20.25 -5.59 -8.69
C VAL A 378 20.20 -7.09 -8.99
N LEU A 379 19.02 -7.69 -8.95
CA LEU A 379 18.84 -9.11 -9.25
C LEU A 379 19.37 -9.45 -10.65
N ASN A 380 19.05 -8.64 -11.65
CA ASN A 380 19.52 -8.84 -13.03
C ASN A 380 21.04 -8.69 -13.16
N THR A 381 21.62 -7.68 -12.49
CA THR A 381 23.05 -7.38 -12.54
C THR A 381 23.91 -8.52 -11.99
N PHE A 382 23.43 -9.25 -10.99
CA PHE A 382 24.18 -10.34 -10.35
C PHE A 382 23.81 -11.75 -10.84
N GLY A 383 23.12 -11.87 -11.98
CA GLY A 383 22.86 -13.15 -12.63
C GLY A 383 21.41 -13.56 -12.78
N GLY A 384 20.45 -12.67 -12.43
CA GLY A 384 19.02 -12.87 -12.61
C GLY A 384 18.38 -13.79 -11.57
N HIS A 385 17.10 -14.06 -11.76
CA HIS A 385 16.25 -14.77 -10.77
C HIS A 385 16.61 -16.24 -10.53
N ASN A 386 17.50 -16.82 -11.33
CA ASN A 386 17.99 -18.19 -11.13
C ASN A 386 19.32 -18.26 -10.36
N SER A 387 19.88 -17.13 -9.93
CA SER A 387 21.16 -17.04 -9.23
C SER A 387 20.98 -16.76 -7.74
N SER A 388 21.50 -17.63 -6.87
CA SER A 388 21.52 -17.43 -5.42
C SER A 388 22.26 -16.15 -5.02
N GLN A 389 23.39 -15.87 -5.68
CA GLN A 389 24.16 -14.66 -5.48
C GLN A 389 23.36 -13.40 -5.84
N ALA A 390 22.54 -13.46 -6.89
CA ALA A 390 21.68 -12.35 -7.29
C ALA A 390 20.61 -12.06 -6.22
N TRP A 391 19.98 -13.07 -5.67
CA TRP A 391 19.01 -12.91 -4.57
C TRP A 391 19.67 -12.33 -3.33
N PHE A 392 20.86 -12.80 -2.96
CA PHE A 392 21.61 -12.22 -1.84
C PHE A 392 21.79 -10.69 -2.02
N TRP A 393 22.33 -10.25 -3.17
CA TRP A 393 22.60 -8.84 -3.41
C TRP A 393 21.32 -8.00 -3.52
N ALA A 394 20.25 -8.56 -4.08
CA ALA A 394 18.96 -7.86 -4.19
C ALA A 394 18.38 -7.59 -2.81
N PHE A 395 18.32 -8.57 -1.91
CA PHE A 395 17.87 -8.35 -0.52
C PHE A 395 18.84 -7.47 0.27
N ALA A 396 20.14 -7.65 0.14
CA ALA A 396 21.15 -6.83 0.80
C ALA A 396 21.01 -5.35 0.38
N SER A 397 20.83 -5.07 -0.92
CA SER A 397 20.61 -3.72 -1.41
C SER A 397 19.37 -3.07 -0.82
N THR A 398 18.30 -3.84 -0.63
CA THR A 398 17.07 -3.38 0.01
C THR A 398 17.32 -2.98 1.47
N GLY A 399 18.06 -3.78 2.22
CA GLY A 399 18.48 -3.44 3.58
C GLY A 399 19.35 -2.19 3.63
N PHE A 400 20.28 -2.01 2.68
CA PHE A 400 21.10 -0.79 2.60
C PHE A 400 20.27 0.46 2.31
N VAL A 401 19.31 0.40 1.38
CA VAL A 401 18.41 1.52 1.09
C VAL A 401 17.56 1.86 2.31
N LEU A 402 17.08 0.86 3.06
CA LEU A 402 16.33 1.11 4.29
C LEU A 402 17.12 1.93 5.31
N LEU A 403 18.41 1.63 5.50
CA LEU A 403 19.29 2.36 6.43
C LEU A 403 19.53 3.82 6.03
N LEU A 404 19.30 4.20 4.77
CA LEU A 404 19.35 5.61 4.37
C LEU A 404 18.27 6.45 5.09
N GLY A 405 17.14 5.84 5.49
CA GLY A 405 16.08 6.53 6.24
C GLY A 405 16.59 7.14 7.56
N PRO A 406 17.09 6.35 8.52
CA PRO A 406 17.72 6.85 9.74
C PRO A 406 18.85 7.84 9.49
N ILE A 407 19.71 7.61 8.48
CA ILE A 407 20.82 8.50 8.14
C ILE A 407 20.30 9.86 7.69
N LEU A 408 19.36 9.90 6.73
CA LEU A 408 18.74 11.13 6.24
C LEU A 408 17.99 11.86 7.36
N PHE A 409 17.31 11.11 8.24
CA PHE A 409 16.64 11.67 9.41
C PHE A 409 17.62 12.43 10.31
N LEU A 410 18.77 11.85 10.62
CA LEU A 410 19.81 12.49 11.45
C LEU A 410 20.40 13.73 10.76
N ILE A 411 20.71 13.65 9.46
CA ILE A 411 21.24 14.75 8.67
C ILE A 411 20.27 15.94 8.69
N LEU A 412 18.99 15.72 8.36
CA LEU A 412 17.99 16.79 8.30
C LEU A 412 17.77 17.46 9.66
N ARG A 413 17.87 16.72 10.75
CA ARG A 413 17.76 17.28 12.11
C ARG A 413 19.02 18.03 12.58
N THR A 414 20.20 17.67 12.09
CA THR A 414 21.41 18.44 12.38
C THR A 414 21.42 19.77 11.63
N VAL A 415 21.05 19.80 10.36
CA VAL A 415 20.90 21.04 9.56
C VAL A 415 19.90 22.02 10.19
N LYS A 416 18.87 21.54 10.88
CA LYS A 416 17.92 22.42 11.58
C LYS A 416 18.52 23.16 12.77
N LYS A 417 19.57 22.59 13.39
CA LYS A 417 20.19 23.15 14.61
C LYS A 417 21.27 24.21 14.31
N THR A 418 21.76 24.24 13.05
CA THR A 418 22.65 25.26 12.52
C THR A 418 21.86 26.39 11.87
#